data_ee9a6181054c8920a9a90f86dc3c54a3
#
_entry.id   ee9a6181054c8920a9a90f86dc3c54a3
#
_cell.length_a   1.000
_cell.length_b   1.000
_cell.length_c   1.000
_cell.angle_alpha   90.00
_cell.angle_beta   90.00
_cell.angle_gamma   90.00
#
_symmetry.space_group_name_H-M   'P 1'
#
loop_
_entity.id
_entity.type
_entity.pdbx_description
1 polymer ?
#
loop_
_entity_poly.entity_id
_entity_poly.type
_entity_poly.pdbx_seq_one_letter_code
_entity_poly.pdbx_strand_id
1 'polypeptide(L)'
;MAVINSGFGNRRGASNSRLPPGQTLVDDWPVLTAGLTPDIGAHEWTFTITTETGTEHGWDWNALQNVGVEDIVTDIHCVTHWSKLDMAWRGVSLDRLFEDVETSCDYVMVRSHGGYTTNLPLDDLLDGQAWIATEAEGEPLTPEHGGPARLLVPHLYFWKSAKWVREIRMMPSDEPGFWEQNGYHLRGDPWREERYW
;
A
#
# COMPACT_ATOMS: atom_id res chain seq x y z
N MET A 1 -16.36 -57.21 21.91
CA MET A 1 -16.91 -55.91 21.48
C MET A 1 -15.92 -54.84 21.91
N ALA A 2 -15.15 -54.33 21.00
CA ALA A 2 -14.21 -53.27 21.24
C ALA A 2 -14.77 -51.98 20.61
N VAL A 3 -15.02 -50.98 21.39
CA VAL A 3 -15.49 -49.64 20.96
C VAL A 3 -14.26 -48.81 20.69
N ILE A 4 -14.01 -48.49 19.42
CA ILE A 4 -12.94 -47.60 19.00
C ILE A 4 -13.51 -46.20 19.06
N ASN A 5 -13.06 -45.42 20.03
CA ASN A 5 -13.34 -43.97 20.13
C ASN A 5 -12.27 -43.25 19.31
N SER A 6 -12.60 -42.84 18.09
CA SER A 6 -11.73 -41.96 17.28
C SER A 6 -11.88 -40.55 17.79
N GLY A 7 -10.90 -40.11 18.59
CA GLY A 7 -10.80 -38.73 19.02
C GLY A 7 -10.57 -37.81 17.82
N PHE A 8 -11.47 -36.86 17.62
CA PHE A 8 -11.26 -35.70 16.76
C PHE A 8 -10.14 -34.86 17.37
N GLY A 9 -8.93 -35.09 16.91
CA GLY A 9 -7.80 -34.23 17.19
C GLY A 9 -8.01 -32.89 16.48
N ASN A 10 -8.42 -31.90 17.24
CA ASN A 10 -8.44 -30.50 16.82
C ASN A 10 -6.98 -30.11 16.51
N ARG A 11 -6.56 -30.18 15.24
CA ARG A 11 -5.32 -29.55 14.80
C ARG A 11 -5.52 -28.05 14.93
N ARG A 12 -5.16 -27.49 16.08
CA ARG A 12 -4.82 -26.08 16.18
C ARG A 12 -3.68 -25.87 15.21
N GLY A 13 -3.98 -25.25 14.06
CA GLY A 13 -2.97 -24.87 13.07
C GLY A 13 -1.86 -24.10 13.80
N ALA A 14 -0.63 -24.44 13.49
CA ALA A 14 0.51 -23.64 13.92
C ALA A 14 0.19 -22.19 13.56
N SER A 15 0.19 -21.29 14.53
CA SER A 15 -0.01 -19.85 14.28
C SER A 15 1.10 -19.45 13.32
N ASN A 16 0.76 -19.07 12.09
CA ASN A 16 1.73 -18.53 11.17
C ASN A 16 2.23 -17.20 11.78
N SER A 17 3.47 -17.19 12.25
CA SER A 17 4.07 -16.01 12.91
C SER A 17 4.15 -14.78 12.01
N ARG A 18 3.90 -14.94 10.70
CA ARG A 18 3.83 -13.87 9.70
C ARG A 18 2.43 -13.27 9.52
N LEU A 19 1.41 -13.81 10.17
CA LEU A 19 0.05 -13.26 10.13
C LEU A 19 -0.19 -12.35 11.34
N PRO A 20 -0.51 -11.08 11.13
CA PRO A 20 -0.97 -10.20 12.19
C PRO A 20 -2.22 -10.74 12.89
N PRO A 21 -2.53 -10.31 14.11
CA PRO A 21 -3.73 -10.74 14.83
C PRO A 21 -5.01 -10.50 14.01
N GLY A 22 -5.95 -11.44 14.06
CA GLY A 22 -7.24 -11.35 13.39
C GLY A 22 -7.20 -11.46 11.86
N GLN A 23 -6.05 -11.84 11.25
CA GLN A 23 -5.93 -12.02 9.81
C GLN A 23 -6.12 -13.48 9.40
N THR A 24 -6.66 -13.69 8.19
CA THR A 24 -6.80 -14.99 7.53
C THR A 24 -5.98 -15.00 6.25
N LEU A 25 -5.23 -16.06 6.03
CA LEU A 25 -4.46 -16.24 4.79
C LEU A 25 -5.39 -16.48 3.60
N VAL A 26 -5.11 -15.80 2.48
CA VAL A 26 -5.80 -15.99 1.20
C VAL A 26 -4.79 -16.25 0.08
N ASP A 27 -5.23 -16.97 -0.95
CA ASP A 27 -4.42 -17.25 -2.14
C ASP A 27 -4.51 -16.09 -3.15
N ASP A 28 -5.70 -15.51 -3.29
CA ASP A 28 -5.97 -14.36 -4.15
C ASP A 28 -6.06 -13.06 -3.34
N TRP A 29 -5.83 -11.91 -3.99
CA TRP A 29 -6.05 -10.62 -3.37
C TRP A 29 -7.32 -9.95 -3.90
N PRO A 30 -8.37 -9.85 -3.06
CA PRO A 30 -9.66 -9.32 -3.48
C PRO A 30 -9.57 -7.88 -3.97
N VAL A 31 -10.32 -7.55 -5.03
CA VAL A 31 -10.51 -6.17 -5.47
C VAL A 31 -11.48 -5.46 -4.53
N LEU A 32 -11.00 -4.47 -3.80
CA LEU A 32 -11.80 -3.56 -2.99
C LEU A 32 -11.57 -2.13 -3.48
N THR A 33 -12.64 -1.36 -3.64
CA THR A 33 -12.55 0.03 -4.11
C THR A 33 -13.60 0.90 -3.43
N ALA A 34 -13.25 2.17 -3.19
CA ALA A 34 -14.12 3.18 -2.60
C ALA A 34 -14.88 4.01 -3.66
N GLY A 35 -14.74 3.70 -4.94
CA GLY A 35 -15.35 4.46 -6.03
C GLY A 35 -15.23 3.76 -7.38
N LEU A 36 -15.41 4.50 -8.44
CA LEU A 36 -15.21 4.00 -9.80
C LEU A 36 -13.73 3.74 -10.07
N THR A 37 -13.43 2.68 -10.80
CA THR A 37 -12.09 2.39 -11.30
C THR A 37 -11.76 3.36 -12.43
N PRO A 38 -10.72 4.22 -12.30
CA PRO A 38 -10.28 5.07 -13.40
C PRO A 38 -9.68 4.23 -14.53
N ASP A 39 -9.88 4.67 -15.75
CA ASP A 39 -9.19 4.12 -16.94
C ASP A 39 -8.07 5.10 -17.31
N ILE A 40 -6.85 4.77 -16.90
CA ILE A 40 -5.66 5.63 -17.07
C ILE A 40 -4.60 4.82 -17.79
N GLY A 41 -4.27 5.25 -19.01
CA GLY A 41 -3.15 4.68 -19.75
C GLY A 41 -1.80 5.06 -19.13
N ALA A 42 -0.81 4.18 -19.23
CA ALA A 42 0.55 4.49 -18.75
C ALA A 42 1.11 5.79 -19.37
N HIS A 43 0.76 6.09 -20.63
CA HIS A 43 1.18 7.30 -21.33
C HIS A 43 0.53 8.60 -20.83
N GLU A 44 -0.59 8.48 -20.08
CA GLU A 44 -1.30 9.62 -19.48
C GLU A 44 -0.95 9.78 -18.00
N TRP A 45 -0.35 8.74 -17.41
CA TRP A 45 -0.03 8.73 -16.01
C TRP A 45 1.16 9.65 -15.69
N THR A 46 0.99 10.44 -14.63
CA THR A 46 2.03 11.28 -14.05
C THR A 46 2.00 11.16 -12.53
N PHE A 47 3.16 11.35 -11.92
CA PHE A 47 3.32 11.36 -10.47
C PHE A 47 4.13 12.57 -10.04
N THR A 48 3.73 13.21 -8.94
CA THR A 48 4.44 14.35 -8.37
C THR A 48 4.66 14.19 -6.87
N ILE A 49 5.77 14.72 -6.38
CA ILE A 49 6.01 15.01 -4.96
C ILE A 49 6.03 16.52 -4.82
N THR A 50 5.12 17.07 -3.99
CA THR A 50 4.98 18.50 -3.76
C THR A 50 5.37 18.83 -2.33
N THR A 51 6.37 19.68 -2.16
CA THR A 51 6.83 20.12 -0.84
C THR A 51 5.92 21.19 -0.23
N GLU A 52 6.08 21.49 1.05
CA GLU A 52 5.37 22.56 1.76
C GLU A 52 5.66 23.95 1.19
N THR A 53 6.80 24.12 0.52
CA THR A 53 7.18 25.37 -0.16
C THR A 53 6.55 25.52 -1.55
N GLY A 54 5.87 24.45 -2.03
CA GLY A 54 5.29 24.39 -3.37
C GLY A 54 6.27 23.96 -4.47
N THR A 55 7.47 23.48 -4.11
CA THR A 55 8.38 22.86 -5.07
C THR A 55 7.80 21.52 -5.51
N GLU A 56 7.79 21.28 -6.82
CA GLU A 56 7.26 20.04 -7.41
C GLU A 56 8.39 19.23 -8.07
N HIS A 57 8.46 17.96 -7.73
CA HIS A 57 9.27 16.95 -8.39
C HIS A 57 8.33 16.03 -9.14
N GLY A 58 8.49 15.90 -10.47
CA GLY A 58 7.52 15.24 -11.32
C GLY A 58 8.10 14.15 -12.20
N TRP A 59 7.37 13.08 -12.39
CA TRP A 59 7.73 11.96 -13.27
C TRP A 59 6.55 11.61 -14.17
N ASP A 60 6.81 11.50 -15.47
CA ASP A 60 5.96 10.74 -16.37
C ASP A 60 6.33 9.24 -16.28
N TRP A 61 5.61 8.40 -17.03
CA TRP A 61 5.85 6.97 -17.02
C TRP A 61 7.30 6.58 -17.36
N ASN A 62 7.87 7.21 -18.38
CA ASN A 62 9.22 6.90 -18.81
C ASN A 62 10.26 7.38 -17.81
N ALA A 63 10.08 8.57 -17.25
CA ALA A 63 10.94 9.10 -16.20
C ALA A 63 10.92 8.21 -14.96
N LEU A 64 9.74 7.72 -14.53
CA LEU A 64 9.64 6.79 -13.41
C LEU A 64 10.43 5.50 -13.67
N GLN A 65 10.27 4.89 -14.85
CA GLN A 65 10.99 3.65 -15.21
C GLN A 65 12.52 3.85 -15.23
N ASN A 66 12.99 5.05 -15.60
CA ASN A 66 14.41 5.38 -15.66
C ASN A 66 15.06 5.66 -14.29
N VAL A 67 14.29 5.93 -13.24
CA VAL A 67 14.81 6.05 -11.87
C VAL A 67 15.45 4.75 -11.39
N GLY A 68 14.92 3.61 -11.82
CA GLY A 68 15.41 2.27 -11.52
C GLY A 68 14.37 1.43 -10.84
N VAL A 69 13.87 0.47 -11.57
CA VAL A 69 12.86 -0.50 -11.12
C VAL A 69 13.54 -1.65 -10.39
N GLU A 70 12.91 -2.15 -9.32
CA GLU A 70 13.39 -3.29 -8.54
C GLU A 70 12.27 -4.29 -8.26
N ASP A 71 12.67 -5.54 -7.98
CA ASP A 71 11.75 -6.60 -7.59
C ASP A 71 11.63 -6.65 -6.07
N ILE A 72 10.40 -6.73 -5.57
CA ILE A 72 10.06 -6.72 -4.16
C ILE A 72 9.21 -7.96 -3.85
N VAL A 73 9.54 -8.69 -2.79
CA VAL A 73 8.67 -9.76 -2.27
C VAL A 73 8.25 -9.38 -0.86
N THR A 74 6.94 -9.25 -0.65
CA THR A 74 6.42 -8.80 0.65
C THR A 74 5.01 -9.32 0.92
N ASP A 75 4.63 -9.29 2.20
CA ASP A 75 3.28 -9.63 2.64
C ASP A 75 2.39 -8.39 2.58
N ILE A 76 1.10 -8.59 2.30
CA ILE A 76 0.11 -7.52 2.37
C ILE A 76 -1.03 -7.90 3.31
N HIS A 77 -1.55 -6.91 4.04
CA HIS A 77 -2.56 -7.09 5.08
C HIS A 77 -3.72 -6.13 4.88
N CYS A 78 -4.93 -6.65 4.69
CA CYS A 78 -6.11 -5.81 4.53
C CYS A 78 -6.86 -5.64 5.85
N VAL A 79 -7.41 -4.46 6.09
CA VAL A 79 -8.27 -4.18 7.25
C VAL A 79 -9.49 -5.10 7.30
N THR A 80 -9.94 -5.64 6.17
CA THR A 80 -11.05 -6.60 6.07
C THR A 80 -10.65 -8.05 6.40
N HIS A 81 -9.59 -8.22 7.22
CA HIS A 81 -9.17 -9.48 7.83
C HIS A 81 -8.55 -10.53 6.92
N TRP A 82 -8.02 -10.17 5.76
CA TRP A 82 -7.24 -11.08 4.93
C TRP A 82 -5.80 -10.61 4.75
N SER A 83 -4.90 -11.57 4.56
CA SER A 83 -3.50 -11.33 4.22
C SER A 83 -3.08 -12.26 3.09
N LYS A 84 -2.24 -11.75 2.19
CA LYS A 84 -1.53 -12.53 1.20
C LYS A 84 -0.04 -12.43 1.46
N LEU A 85 0.62 -13.58 1.59
CA LEU A 85 2.05 -13.67 1.87
C LEU A 85 2.85 -13.85 0.57
N ASP A 86 4.13 -13.48 0.65
CA ASP A 86 5.13 -13.67 -0.41
C ASP A 86 4.70 -13.11 -1.78
N MET A 87 3.96 -12.02 -1.78
CA MET A 87 3.49 -11.42 -3.02
C MET A 87 4.65 -10.72 -3.74
N ALA A 88 4.86 -11.09 -5.01
CA ALA A 88 5.89 -10.51 -5.85
C ALA A 88 5.39 -9.20 -6.46
N TRP A 89 6.18 -8.14 -6.32
CA TRP A 89 5.93 -6.82 -6.89
C TRP A 89 7.12 -6.34 -7.70
N ARG A 90 6.87 -5.38 -8.56
CA ARG A 90 7.91 -4.64 -9.24
C ARG A 90 7.58 -3.15 -9.23
N GLY A 91 8.57 -2.32 -8.92
CA GLY A 91 8.32 -0.88 -8.77
C GLY A 91 9.58 -0.08 -8.49
N VAL A 92 9.40 1.20 -8.23
CA VAL A 92 10.47 2.16 -7.92
C VAL A 92 10.40 2.53 -6.44
N SER A 93 11.51 2.39 -5.71
CA SER A 93 11.61 2.79 -4.30
C SER A 93 11.32 4.28 -4.13
N LEU A 94 10.56 4.62 -3.10
CA LEU A 94 10.34 6.03 -2.74
C LEU A 94 11.62 6.70 -2.27
N ASP A 95 12.58 6.01 -1.67
CA ASP A 95 13.88 6.60 -1.32
C ASP A 95 14.55 7.27 -2.52
N ARG A 96 14.49 6.63 -3.70
CA ARG A 96 15.06 7.20 -4.93
C ARG A 96 14.27 8.40 -5.44
N LEU A 97 12.96 8.41 -5.26
CA LEU A 97 12.11 9.54 -5.67
C LEU A 97 12.23 10.72 -4.72
N PHE A 98 12.63 10.46 -3.48
CA PHE A 98 12.88 11.47 -2.44
C PHE A 98 14.33 11.97 -2.37
N GLU A 99 15.26 11.40 -3.16
CA GLU A 99 16.70 11.71 -3.08
C GLU A 99 17.00 13.22 -3.16
N ASP A 100 16.28 13.95 -4.02
CA ASP A 100 16.43 15.39 -4.21
C ASP A 100 15.28 16.22 -3.60
N VAL A 101 14.44 15.62 -2.75
CA VAL A 101 13.31 16.30 -2.11
C VAL A 101 13.70 16.84 -0.75
N GLU A 102 13.80 18.16 -0.64
CA GLU A 102 14.04 18.84 0.64
C GLU A 102 12.71 19.20 1.30
N THR A 103 12.50 18.75 2.53
CA THR A 103 11.29 19.05 3.32
C THR A 103 11.60 19.13 4.80
N SER A 104 10.80 19.90 5.54
CA SER A 104 10.78 19.93 7.00
C SER A 104 9.54 19.28 7.59
N CYS A 105 8.73 18.64 6.76
CA CYS A 105 7.47 18.00 7.16
C CYS A 105 7.66 16.54 7.52
N ASP A 106 6.95 16.11 8.57
CA ASP A 106 6.95 14.73 9.06
C ASP A 106 5.79 13.89 8.51
N TYR A 107 4.86 14.49 7.73
CA TYR A 107 3.66 13.83 7.24
C TYR A 107 3.44 14.10 5.75
N VAL A 108 2.71 13.19 5.13
CA VAL A 108 2.30 13.32 3.73
C VAL A 108 0.83 13.02 3.53
N MET A 109 0.22 13.66 2.54
CA MET A 109 -1.05 13.27 1.94
C MET A 109 -0.80 12.64 0.59
N VAL A 110 -1.13 11.37 0.45
CA VAL A 110 -1.13 10.67 -0.83
C VAL A 110 -2.46 10.89 -1.53
N ARG A 111 -2.42 11.19 -2.82
CA ARG A 111 -3.60 11.42 -3.65
C ARG A 111 -3.62 10.52 -4.87
N SER A 112 -4.79 10.04 -5.21
CA SER A 112 -5.06 9.20 -6.36
C SER A 112 -5.86 9.92 -7.45
N HIS A 113 -5.79 9.44 -8.68
CA HIS A 113 -6.59 9.97 -9.78
C HIS A 113 -8.09 9.86 -9.46
N GLY A 114 -8.62 8.92 -8.83
CA GLY A 114 -10.05 8.81 -8.45
C GLY A 114 -10.51 9.70 -7.31
N GLY A 115 -9.65 10.61 -6.80
CA GLY A 115 -9.96 11.50 -5.67
C GLY A 115 -9.78 10.84 -4.30
N TYR A 116 -9.35 9.58 -4.23
CA TYR A 116 -8.97 8.91 -2.99
C TYR A 116 -7.74 9.57 -2.36
N THR A 117 -7.73 9.66 -1.04
CA THR A 117 -6.62 10.20 -0.25
C THR A 117 -6.31 9.31 0.94
N THR A 118 -5.05 9.28 1.37
CA THR A 118 -4.63 8.70 2.65
C THR A 118 -3.42 9.45 3.18
N ASN A 119 -3.37 9.67 4.49
CA ASN A 119 -2.24 10.26 5.19
C ASN A 119 -1.21 9.18 5.58
N LEU A 120 0.04 9.58 5.72
CA LEU A 120 1.12 8.75 6.23
C LEU A 120 2.16 9.61 6.96
N PRO A 121 2.80 9.12 8.03
CA PRO A 121 4.10 9.61 8.43
C PRO A 121 5.10 9.47 7.27
N LEU A 122 5.96 10.46 7.08
CA LEU A 122 7.01 10.41 6.04
C LEU A 122 7.96 9.23 6.27
N ASP A 123 8.27 8.92 7.52
CA ASP A 123 9.13 7.79 7.90
C ASP A 123 8.59 6.43 7.43
N ASP A 124 7.26 6.28 7.29
CA ASP A 124 6.65 5.05 6.77
C ASP A 124 6.82 4.90 5.23
N LEU A 125 7.38 5.91 4.54
CA LEU A 125 7.64 5.87 3.09
C LEU A 125 9.12 5.70 2.74
N LEU A 126 10.04 5.92 3.67
CA LEU A 126 11.48 5.93 3.46
C LEU A 126 12.15 4.68 4.05
N ASP A 127 13.48 4.61 3.94
CA ASP A 127 14.30 3.52 4.48
C ASP A 127 13.91 2.12 3.93
N GLY A 128 13.58 2.04 2.64
CA GLY A 128 13.23 0.79 1.97
C GLY A 128 11.86 0.24 2.39
N GLN A 129 10.93 1.10 2.79
CA GLN A 129 9.63 0.68 3.31
C GLN A 129 8.46 0.88 2.33
N ALA A 130 8.66 1.67 1.25
CA ALA A 130 7.57 1.94 0.30
C ALA A 130 8.05 2.12 -1.15
N TRP A 131 7.14 1.84 -2.09
CA TRP A 131 7.39 1.85 -3.53
C TRP A 131 6.21 2.42 -4.32
N ILE A 132 6.51 2.94 -5.49
CA ILE A 132 5.51 3.08 -6.56
C ILE A 132 5.55 1.79 -7.39
N ALA A 133 4.62 0.88 -7.13
CA ALA A 133 4.53 -0.42 -7.79
C ALA A 133 3.78 -0.31 -9.13
N THR A 134 4.30 -0.98 -10.14
CA THR A 134 3.76 -1.01 -11.52
C THR A 134 3.34 -2.41 -11.95
N GLU A 135 3.89 -3.46 -11.31
CA GLU A 135 3.57 -4.86 -11.60
C GLU A 135 3.32 -5.63 -10.29
N ALA A 136 2.53 -6.69 -10.39
CA ALA A 136 2.29 -7.66 -9.32
C ALA A 136 2.21 -9.07 -9.90
N GLU A 137 2.84 -10.06 -9.23
CA GLU A 137 2.87 -11.47 -9.65
C GLU A 137 3.38 -11.66 -11.09
N GLY A 138 4.31 -10.79 -11.53
CA GLY A 138 4.94 -10.83 -12.85
C GLY A 138 4.15 -10.20 -13.99
N GLU A 139 3.00 -9.59 -13.69
CA GLU A 139 2.13 -8.95 -14.69
C GLU A 139 1.93 -7.46 -14.36
N PRO A 140 1.74 -6.59 -15.37
CA PRO A 140 1.34 -5.21 -15.15
C PRO A 140 0.08 -5.13 -14.29
N LEU A 141 0.01 -4.13 -13.41
CA LEU A 141 -1.16 -3.92 -12.58
C LEU A 141 -2.42 -3.67 -13.42
N THR A 142 -3.47 -4.44 -13.16
CA THR A 142 -4.77 -4.17 -13.78
C THR A 142 -5.38 -2.88 -13.22
N PRO A 143 -6.28 -2.21 -13.95
CA PRO A 143 -6.96 -1.01 -13.45
C PRO A 143 -7.61 -1.22 -12.07
N GLU A 144 -8.25 -2.38 -11.84
CA GLU A 144 -8.92 -2.71 -10.58
C GLU A 144 -7.94 -2.83 -9.40
N HIS A 145 -6.70 -3.23 -9.68
CA HIS A 145 -5.63 -3.34 -8.69
C HIS A 145 -4.77 -2.07 -8.56
N GLY A 146 -5.14 -1.01 -9.27
CA GLY A 146 -4.53 0.30 -9.15
C GLY A 146 -3.55 0.66 -10.28
N GLY A 147 -3.61 -0.07 -11.41
CA GLY A 147 -2.80 0.24 -12.59
C GLY A 147 -3.11 1.62 -13.18
N PRO A 148 -2.11 2.23 -13.86
CA PRO A 148 -0.81 1.66 -14.19
C PRO A 148 0.19 1.64 -13.02
N ALA A 149 -0.03 2.47 -11.96
CA ALA A 149 0.84 2.50 -10.80
C ALA A 149 0.07 2.78 -9.50
N ARG A 150 0.52 2.13 -8.44
CA ARG A 150 -0.01 2.31 -7.09
C ARG A 150 1.09 2.54 -6.07
N LEU A 151 0.74 3.17 -4.96
CA LEU A 151 1.59 3.14 -3.78
C LEU A 151 1.56 1.74 -3.14
N LEU A 152 2.71 1.26 -2.68
CA LEU A 152 2.89 0.05 -1.91
C LEU A 152 3.60 0.39 -0.59
N VAL A 153 2.88 0.23 0.54
CA VAL A 153 3.37 0.41 1.92
C VAL A 153 2.99 -0.86 2.70
N PRO A 154 3.75 -1.95 2.55
CA PRO A 154 3.30 -3.29 2.94
C PRO A 154 3.22 -3.51 4.45
N HIS A 155 3.97 -2.76 5.26
CA HIS A 155 3.97 -2.86 6.72
C HIS A 155 2.73 -2.24 7.38
N LEU A 156 1.91 -1.48 6.61
CA LEU A 156 0.64 -0.93 7.07
C LEU A 156 -0.54 -1.67 6.41
N TYR A 157 -1.73 -1.50 6.98
CA TYR A 157 -2.93 -2.03 6.32
C TYR A 157 -3.08 -1.46 4.91
N PHE A 158 -3.54 -2.30 3.98
CA PHE A 158 -3.46 -2.08 2.54
C PHE A 158 -4.27 -0.88 2.01
N TRP A 159 -5.15 -0.27 2.80
CA TRP A 159 -5.77 1.00 2.42
C TRP A 159 -4.76 2.16 2.35
N LYS A 160 -3.61 2.06 3.07
CA LYS A 160 -2.50 3.01 2.99
C LYS A 160 -1.75 2.92 1.67
N SER A 161 -1.83 1.78 0.98
CA SER A 161 -1.27 1.54 -0.35
C SER A 161 -2.24 2.03 -1.43
N ALA A 162 -2.29 3.35 -1.64
CA ALA A 162 -3.25 4.00 -2.53
C ALA A 162 -3.11 3.54 -3.99
N LYS A 163 -4.24 3.12 -4.60
CA LYS A 163 -4.34 2.80 -6.03
C LYS A 163 -4.29 4.07 -6.87
N TRP A 164 -3.88 3.95 -8.13
CA TRP A 164 -3.87 5.05 -9.11
C TRP A 164 -3.18 6.30 -8.57
N VAL A 165 -2.07 6.10 -7.89
CA VAL A 165 -1.34 7.18 -7.24
C VAL A 165 -0.89 8.24 -8.24
N ARG A 166 -1.04 9.51 -7.88
CA ARG A 166 -0.65 10.65 -8.71
C ARG A 166 0.18 11.70 -7.98
N GLU A 167 0.03 11.81 -6.66
CA GLU A 167 0.69 12.85 -5.89
C GLU A 167 1.00 12.38 -4.47
N ILE A 168 2.18 12.75 -3.98
CA ILE A 168 2.50 12.81 -2.56
C ILE A 168 2.74 14.27 -2.21
N ARG A 169 1.95 14.82 -1.28
CA ARG A 169 2.07 16.20 -0.82
C ARG A 169 2.56 16.24 0.62
N MET A 170 3.63 16.98 0.86
CA MET A 170 4.15 17.19 2.20
C MET A 170 3.19 18.02 3.06
N MET A 171 3.05 17.63 4.34
CA MET A 171 2.16 18.29 5.30
C MET A 171 2.89 18.60 6.61
N PRO A 172 2.70 19.80 7.18
CA PRO A 172 3.31 20.17 8.47
C PRO A 172 2.65 19.47 9.67
N SER A 173 1.46 18.92 9.50
CA SER A 173 0.72 18.17 10.52
C SER A 173 -0.05 17.03 9.88
N ASP A 174 -0.32 15.98 10.68
CA ASP A 174 -1.12 14.84 10.23
C ASP A 174 -2.58 15.25 10.01
N GLU A 175 -3.06 15.07 8.78
CA GLU A 175 -4.43 15.36 8.38
C GLU A 175 -5.07 14.07 7.83
N PRO A 176 -6.28 13.70 8.30
CA PRO A 176 -6.91 12.45 7.90
C PRO A 176 -7.29 12.43 6.42
N GLY A 177 -6.96 11.33 5.72
CA GLY A 177 -7.42 11.02 4.38
C GLY A 177 -8.85 10.46 4.34
N PHE A 178 -9.23 9.84 3.22
CA PHE A 178 -10.60 9.39 2.97
C PHE A 178 -11.13 8.39 4.02
N TRP A 179 -10.41 7.30 4.27
CA TRP A 179 -10.86 6.29 5.23
C TRP A 179 -10.68 6.73 6.68
N GLU A 180 -9.64 7.48 6.97
CA GLU A 180 -9.37 8.05 8.29
C GLU A 180 -10.50 9.02 8.71
N GLN A 181 -11.04 9.84 7.79
CA GLN A 181 -12.23 10.66 8.02
C GLN A 181 -13.50 9.82 8.24
N ASN A 182 -13.51 8.58 7.78
CA ASN A 182 -14.61 7.63 7.97
C ASN A 182 -14.39 6.68 9.16
N GLY A 183 -13.48 7.01 10.08
CA GLY A 183 -13.28 6.30 11.35
C GLY A 183 -12.19 5.24 11.34
N TYR A 184 -11.38 5.14 10.27
CA TYR A 184 -10.21 4.27 10.25
C TYR A 184 -9.05 4.92 11.03
N HIS A 185 -8.15 4.09 11.53
CA HIS A 185 -6.99 4.55 12.28
C HIS A 185 -6.05 5.41 11.42
N LEU A 186 -5.42 6.45 12.01
CA LEU A 186 -4.53 7.35 11.26
C LEU A 186 -3.31 6.63 10.67
N ARG A 187 -2.70 5.70 11.40
CA ARG A 187 -1.52 4.97 10.91
C ARG A 187 -1.88 3.63 10.28
N GLY A 188 -2.63 2.77 10.97
CA GLY A 188 -3.09 1.49 10.44
C GLY A 188 -2.07 0.36 10.47
N ASP A 189 -1.35 0.20 11.59
CA ASP A 189 -0.43 -0.92 11.81
C ASP A 189 -1.21 -2.23 12.03
N PRO A 190 -1.04 -3.26 11.15
CA PRO A 190 -1.77 -4.51 11.27
C PRO A 190 -1.36 -5.34 12.49
N TRP A 191 -0.12 -5.22 12.97
CA TRP A 191 0.37 -5.95 14.13
C TRP A 191 -0.17 -5.42 15.45
N ARG A 192 -0.63 -4.15 15.45
CA ARG A 192 -1.30 -3.49 16.57
C ARG A 192 -2.82 -3.52 16.46
N GLU A 193 -3.35 -4.15 15.39
CA GLU A 193 -4.77 -4.12 15.04
C GLU A 193 -5.36 -2.71 14.94
N GLU A 194 -4.58 -1.76 14.45
CA GLU A 194 -4.99 -0.35 14.26
C GLU A 194 -5.96 -0.20 13.08
N ARG A 195 -7.17 -0.77 13.21
CA ARG A 195 -8.22 -0.76 12.18
C ARG A 195 -9.06 0.52 12.25
N TYR A 196 -9.52 0.84 13.45
CA TYR A 196 -10.43 1.94 13.72
C TYR A 196 -9.98 2.70 14.97
N TRP A 197 -10.57 3.88 15.18
CA TRP A 197 -10.38 4.69 16.39
C TRP A 197 -10.79 3.95 17.66
#